data_54e84db6eee04ff7abbe429f8dd9bfdf
#
_entry.id   54e84db6eee04ff7abbe429f8dd9bfdf
#
_cell.length_a   1.000
_cell.length_b   1.000
_cell.length_c   1.000
_cell.angle_alpha   90.00
_cell.angle_beta   90.00
_cell.angle_gamma   90.00
#
_symmetry.space_group_name_H-M   'P 1'
#
loop_
_entity.id
_entity.type
_entity.pdbx_description
1 polymer ?
#
loop_
_entity_poly.entity_id
_entity_poly.type
_entity_poly.pdbx_seq_one_letter_code
_entity_poly.pdbx_strand_id
1 'polypeptide(L)'
;MTININSNIEKIVLGGGCFWCIEAVFEKINGVIKVESGYAGGKKINPTYRDVTKGLTNHAEVCQITYDKTVIDLKEILDIFYVAHDPTQVNRQGNDIGRHYRSIILYGSKEEETYINNFINDKQKSFENKIVTQVKKIEKFFVAEEYHQNYFELNSFQPYCRLVILPKLKKVKSNFPNFY
;
A
#
# COMPACT_ATOMS: atom_id res chain seq x y z
N MET A 1 19.39 -30.83 7.37
CA MET A 1 19.46 -29.37 7.18
C MET A 1 18.04 -28.84 7.10
N THR A 2 17.55 -28.25 8.16
CA THR A 2 16.22 -27.61 8.17
C THR A 2 16.39 -26.26 7.46
N ILE A 3 15.88 -26.16 6.24
CA ILE A 3 15.84 -24.89 5.51
C ILE A 3 14.90 -23.99 6.28
N ASN A 4 15.41 -22.91 6.83
CA ASN A 4 14.63 -21.93 7.59
C ASN A 4 13.84 -21.09 6.56
N ILE A 5 12.67 -21.58 6.15
CA ILE A 5 11.80 -20.98 5.12
C ILE A 5 11.34 -19.57 5.52
N ASN A 6 11.43 -19.22 6.80
CA ASN A 6 10.97 -17.92 7.32
C ASN A 6 11.95 -16.74 7.12
N SER A 7 13.19 -16.97 6.70
CA SER A 7 14.18 -15.88 6.59
C SER A 7 14.02 -15.00 5.35
N ASN A 8 13.25 -15.44 4.35
CA ASN A 8 13.07 -14.74 3.08
C ASN A 8 11.74 -14.00 2.96
N ILE A 9 10.83 -14.23 3.91
CA ILE A 9 9.51 -13.62 3.91
C ILE A 9 9.55 -12.34 4.73
N GLU A 10 9.19 -11.25 4.09
CA GLU A 10 9.14 -9.91 4.70
C GLU A 10 7.76 -9.29 4.57
N LYS A 11 7.52 -8.22 5.31
CA LYS A 11 6.26 -7.48 5.30
C LYS A 11 6.52 -5.99 5.26
N ILE A 12 5.69 -5.29 4.48
CA ILE A 12 5.62 -3.83 4.46
C ILE A 12 4.16 -3.39 4.48
N VAL A 13 3.87 -2.23 5.08
CA VAL A 13 2.51 -1.68 5.10
C VAL A 13 2.48 -0.37 4.34
N LEU A 14 1.62 -0.30 3.33
CA LEU A 14 1.54 0.80 2.37
C LEU A 14 0.12 1.35 2.29
N GLY A 15 -0.02 2.67 2.28
CA GLY A 15 -1.27 3.37 2.04
C GLY A 15 -1.11 4.47 1.00
N GLY A 16 -2.02 4.53 0.04
CA GLY A 16 -1.96 5.50 -1.06
C GLY A 16 -3.32 5.60 -1.76
N GLY A 17 -4.30 6.21 -1.10
CA GLY A 17 -5.70 6.24 -1.51
C GLY A 17 -6.50 5.08 -0.92
N CYS A 18 -7.58 4.71 -1.60
CA CYS A 18 -8.41 3.58 -1.20
C CYS A 18 -7.60 2.27 -1.21
N PHE A 19 -7.67 1.50 -0.11
CA PHE A 19 -6.93 0.24 0.01
C PHE A 19 -7.35 -0.84 -1.01
N TRP A 20 -8.59 -0.81 -1.55
CA TRP A 20 -8.98 -1.70 -2.64
C TRP A 20 -8.10 -1.54 -3.89
N CYS A 21 -7.61 -0.32 -4.15
CA CYS A 21 -6.70 -0.06 -5.26
C CYS A 21 -5.32 -0.67 -5.03
N ILE A 22 -4.77 -0.51 -3.83
CA ILE A 22 -3.45 -1.03 -3.48
C ILE A 22 -3.50 -2.56 -3.41
N GLU A 23 -4.53 -3.13 -2.78
CA GLU A 23 -4.78 -4.58 -2.74
C GLU A 23 -4.78 -5.16 -4.17
N ALA A 24 -5.63 -4.64 -5.05
CA ALA A 24 -5.76 -5.12 -6.42
C ALA A 24 -4.45 -5.07 -7.22
N VAL A 25 -3.62 -4.04 -6.98
CA VAL A 25 -2.30 -3.91 -7.63
C VAL A 25 -1.36 -5.01 -7.17
N PHE A 26 -1.27 -5.26 -5.87
CA PHE A 26 -0.24 -6.15 -5.32
C PHE A 26 -0.65 -7.62 -5.28
N GLU A 27 -1.94 -7.95 -5.27
CA GLU A 27 -2.40 -9.35 -5.23
C GLU A 27 -1.88 -10.23 -6.36
N LYS A 28 -1.57 -9.64 -7.53
CA LYS A 28 -1.15 -10.37 -8.74
C LYS A 28 0.32 -10.21 -9.07
N ILE A 29 1.08 -9.59 -8.18
CA ILE A 29 2.53 -9.41 -8.36
C ILE A 29 3.27 -10.69 -7.99
N ASN A 30 4.09 -11.18 -8.91
CA ASN A 30 4.97 -12.32 -8.64
C ASN A 30 5.91 -12.00 -7.47
N GLY A 31 5.99 -12.93 -6.51
CA GLY A 31 6.74 -12.75 -5.27
C GLY A 31 5.92 -12.20 -4.10
N VAL A 32 4.75 -11.61 -4.36
CA VAL A 32 3.79 -11.27 -3.30
C VAL A 32 3.01 -12.53 -2.90
N ILE A 33 3.04 -12.85 -1.61
CA ILE A 33 2.42 -14.05 -1.05
C ILE A 33 1.02 -13.77 -0.53
N LYS A 34 0.83 -12.58 0.08
CA LYS A 34 -0.43 -12.18 0.68
C LYS A 34 -0.54 -10.66 0.72
N VAL A 35 -1.74 -10.17 0.47
CA VAL A 35 -2.12 -8.77 0.70
C VAL A 35 -3.33 -8.74 1.62
N GLU A 36 -3.30 -7.90 2.63
CA GLU A 36 -4.41 -7.74 3.59
C GLU A 36 -4.75 -6.25 3.68
N SER A 37 -5.98 -5.89 3.33
CA SER A 37 -6.51 -4.54 3.55
C SER A 37 -6.76 -4.30 5.04
N GLY A 38 -6.40 -3.12 5.54
CA GLY A 38 -6.52 -2.81 6.96
C GLY A 38 -6.32 -1.33 7.30
N TYR A 39 -6.14 -1.07 8.58
CA TYR A 39 -5.99 0.25 9.16
C TYR A 39 -4.73 0.32 10.02
N ALA A 40 -3.94 1.38 9.84
CA ALA A 40 -2.72 1.60 10.65
C ALA A 40 -2.33 3.09 10.68
N GLY A 41 -1.35 3.41 11.51
CA GLY A 41 -0.81 4.77 11.64
C GLY A 41 -1.59 5.70 12.57
N GLY A 42 -2.72 5.26 13.09
CA GLY A 42 -3.55 5.96 14.08
C GLY A 42 -3.45 5.37 15.48
N LYS A 43 -4.31 5.85 16.38
CA LYS A 43 -4.25 5.49 17.82
C LYS A 43 -5.40 4.60 18.28
N LYS A 44 -6.54 4.61 17.60
CA LYS A 44 -7.71 3.85 18.02
C LYS A 44 -7.45 2.35 17.92
N ILE A 45 -7.72 1.61 19.00
CA ILE A 45 -7.64 0.15 19.03
C ILE A 45 -8.91 -0.42 18.41
N ASN A 46 -8.74 -1.45 17.57
CA ASN A 46 -9.83 -2.13 16.85
C ASN A 46 -10.77 -1.13 16.13
N PRO A 47 -10.24 -0.28 15.22
CA PRO A 47 -11.06 0.66 14.49
C PRO A 47 -12.00 -0.07 13.53
N THR A 48 -13.20 0.48 13.32
CA THR A 48 -14.08 0.05 12.23
C THR A 48 -13.91 0.96 11.02
N TYR A 49 -14.34 0.53 9.85
CA TYR A 49 -14.38 1.34 8.64
C TYR A 49 -15.07 2.69 8.88
N ARG A 50 -16.21 2.68 9.58
CA ARG A 50 -16.95 3.88 9.95
C ARG A 50 -16.14 4.85 10.81
N ASP A 51 -15.33 4.34 11.74
CA ASP A 51 -14.47 5.18 12.59
C ASP A 51 -13.38 5.86 11.77
N VAL A 52 -12.76 5.11 10.87
CA VAL A 52 -11.65 5.59 10.02
C VAL A 52 -12.15 6.64 9.02
N THR A 53 -13.26 6.38 8.34
CA THR A 53 -13.83 7.31 7.33
C THR A 53 -14.37 8.60 7.94
N LYS A 54 -14.76 8.59 9.21
CA LYS A 54 -15.09 9.82 9.95
C LYS A 54 -13.87 10.68 10.30
N GLY A 55 -12.66 10.19 10.07
CA GLY A 55 -11.42 10.91 10.35
C GLY A 55 -11.05 11.05 11.82
N LEU A 56 -11.72 10.33 12.73
CA LEU A 56 -11.54 10.45 14.17
C LEU A 56 -10.41 9.59 14.74
N THR A 57 -9.93 8.61 13.99
CA THR A 57 -8.95 7.61 14.46
C THR A 57 -7.51 7.95 14.14
N ASN A 58 -7.29 8.84 13.18
CA ASN A 58 -6.00 9.13 12.56
C ASN A 58 -5.35 7.92 11.84
N HIS A 59 -6.06 6.79 11.71
CA HIS A 59 -5.63 5.69 10.86
C HIS A 59 -5.69 6.07 9.38
N ALA A 60 -4.80 5.46 8.59
CA ALA A 60 -4.93 5.42 7.14
C ALA A 60 -5.52 4.07 6.72
N GLU A 61 -6.18 4.05 5.57
CA GLU A 61 -6.43 2.84 4.81
C GLU A 61 -5.10 2.36 4.24
N VAL A 62 -4.72 1.14 4.56
CA VAL A 62 -3.43 0.57 4.18
C VAL A 62 -3.58 -0.89 3.77
N CYS A 63 -2.59 -1.41 3.06
CA CYS A 63 -2.43 -2.84 2.81
C CYS A 63 -1.14 -3.35 3.46
N GLN A 64 -1.22 -4.45 4.18
CA GLN A 64 -0.05 -5.21 4.60
C GLN A 64 0.31 -6.18 3.48
N ILE A 65 1.50 -6.02 2.91
CA ILE A 65 2.03 -6.83 1.82
C ILE A 65 3.06 -7.77 2.40
N THR A 66 2.81 -9.08 2.29
CA THR A 66 3.76 -10.15 2.65
C THR A 66 4.39 -10.65 1.35
N TYR A 67 5.72 -10.67 1.26
CA TYR A 67 6.43 -10.99 0.03
C TYR A 67 7.70 -11.82 0.29
N ASP A 68 8.11 -12.57 -0.74
CA ASP A 68 9.39 -13.29 -0.77
C ASP A 68 10.46 -12.39 -1.40
N LYS A 69 11.39 -11.91 -0.56
CA LYS A 69 12.47 -11.01 -1.01
C LYS A 69 13.48 -11.65 -1.98
N THR A 70 13.40 -12.95 -2.20
CA THR A 70 14.21 -13.62 -3.23
C THR A 70 13.58 -13.53 -4.63
N VAL A 71 12.29 -13.16 -4.70
CA VAL A 71 11.54 -13.03 -5.95
C VAL A 71 11.26 -11.57 -6.28
N ILE A 72 10.90 -10.77 -5.29
CA ILE A 72 10.68 -9.32 -5.43
C ILE A 72 11.28 -8.59 -4.23
N ASP A 73 12.11 -7.59 -4.47
CA ASP A 73 12.73 -6.83 -3.40
C ASP A 73 11.90 -5.61 -2.96
N LEU A 74 12.30 -4.99 -1.85
CA LEU A 74 11.61 -3.81 -1.32
C LEU A 74 11.62 -2.63 -2.29
N LYS A 75 12.70 -2.48 -3.08
CA LYS A 75 12.80 -1.40 -4.08
C LYS A 75 11.72 -1.55 -5.15
N GLU A 76 11.54 -2.75 -5.66
CA GLU A 76 10.55 -3.07 -6.69
C GLU A 76 9.13 -2.86 -6.17
N ILE A 77 8.85 -3.28 -4.93
CA ILE A 77 7.57 -3.00 -4.25
C ILE A 77 7.31 -1.49 -4.16
N LEU A 78 8.31 -0.70 -3.74
CA LEU A 78 8.18 0.75 -3.63
C LEU A 78 8.06 1.41 -5.02
N ASP A 79 8.76 0.94 -6.04
CA ASP A 79 8.61 1.43 -7.42
C ASP A 79 7.19 1.21 -7.94
N ILE A 80 6.63 0.02 -7.74
CA ILE A 80 5.24 -0.30 -8.08
C ILE A 80 4.27 0.61 -7.32
N PHE A 81 4.47 0.79 -6.03
CA PHE A 81 3.63 1.65 -5.18
C PHE A 81 3.60 3.10 -5.69
N TYR A 82 4.76 3.64 -6.10
CA TYR A 82 4.88 5.01 -6.62
C TYR A 82 4.35 5.19 -8.05
N VAL A 83 4.13 4.12 -8.79
CA VAL A 83 3.38 4.14 -10.05
C VAL A 83 1.88 3.97 -9.81
N ALA A 84 1.50 3.21 -8.77
CA ALA A 84 0.12 2.91 -8.44
C ALA A 84 -0.65 4.12 -7.89
N HIS A 85 0.03 5.12 -7.30
CA HIS A 85 -0.62 6.32 -6.76
C HIS A 85 0.21 7.58 -7.02
N ASP A 86 -0.37 8.73 -6.79
CA ASP A 86 0.33 10.04 -6.82
C ASP A 86 0.79 10.39 -5.39
N PRO A 87 2.09 10.30 -5.08
CA PRO A 87 2.60 10.54 -3.73
C PRO A 87 2.72 12.03 -3.37
N THR A 88 2.27 12.94 -4.25
CA THR A 88 2.35 14.40 -4.05
C THR A 88 1.03 14.99 -3.52
N GLN A 89 -0.04 14.20 -3.44
CA GLN A 89 -1.35 14.66 -2.99
C GLN A 89 -1.49 14.56 -1.47
N VAL A 90 -1.77 15.69 -0.84
CA VAL A 90 -1.94 15.77 0.63
C VAL A 90 -3.32 15.28 1.02
N ASN A 91 -3.39 14.26 1.88
CA ASN A 91 -4.64 13.73 2.45
C ASN A 91 -5.72 13.41 1.41
N ARG A 92 -5.32 12.95 0.24
CA ARG A 92 -6.23 12.52 -0.84
C ARG A 92 -5.49 11.67 -1.86
N GLN A 93 -6.28 10.99 -2.69
CA GLN A 93 -5.83 10.36 -3.92
C GLN A 93 -6.90 10.49 -4.98
N GLY A 94 -6.68 11.34 -5.97
CA GLY A 94 -7.70 11.64 -6.98
C GLY A 94 -8.98 12.20 -6.34
N ASN A 95 -10.10 11.53 -6.56
CA ASN A 95 -11.40 11.91 -6.00
C ASN A 95 -11.65 11.41 -4.57
N ASP A 96 -10.81 10.51 -4.07
CA ASP A 96 -10.87 10.03 -2.68
C ASP A 96 -10.23 11.06 -1.76
N ILE A 97 -11.05 11.84 -1.04
CA ILE A 97 -10.62 12.97 -0.20
C ILE A 97 -10.78 12.58 1.27
N GLY A 98 -9.69 12.72 2.02
CA GLY A 98 -9.68 12.47 3.46
C GLY A 98 -8.30 12.03 3.93
N ARG A 99 -8.00 12.28 5.22
CA ARG A 99 -6.72 11.95 5.82
C ARG A 99 -6.43 10.44 5.83
N HIS A 100 -7.46 9.62 5.80
CA HIS A 100 -7.35 8.16 5.72
C HIS A 100 -6.86 7.67 4.34
N TYR A 101 -6.89 8.52 3.31
CA TYR A 101 -6.36 8.24 1.97
C TYR A 101 -4.94 8.80 1.73
N ARG A 102 -4.25 9.27 2.77
CA ARG A 102 -2.91 9.84 2.62
C ARG A 102 -1.88 8.81 2.17
N SER A 103 -0.87 9.28 1.46
CA SER A 103 0.31 8.47 1.13
C SER A 103 1.13 8.19 2.39
N ILE A 104 1.34 6.93 2.73
CA ILE A 104 2.06 6.49 3.93
C ILE A 104 2.78 5.16 3.71
N ILE A 105 3.98 5.05 4.26
CA ILE A 105 4.76 3.82 4.37
C ILE A 105 5.03 3.58 5.85
N LEU A 106 4.70 2.38 6.33
CA LEU A 106 4.94 1.99 7.73
C LEU A 106 6.00 0.90 7.77
N TYR A 107 7.14 1.22 8.35
CA TYR A 107 8.32 0.35 8.43
C TYR A 107 8.40 -0.41 9.75
N GLY A 108 9.07 -1.57 9.74
CA GLY A 108 9.28 -2.41 10.92
C GLY A 108 10.64 -2.20 11.60
N SER A 109 11.69 -1.87 10.84
CA SER A 109 13.06 -1.74 11.36
C SER A 109 13.70 -0.38 11.03
N LYS A 110 14.80 -0.06 11.71
CA LYS A 110 15.57 1.18 11.45
C LYS A 110 16.26 1.14 10.08
N GLU A 111 16.66 -0.03 9.66
CA GLU A 111 17.26 -0.29 8.35
C GLU A 111 16.25 0.02 7.23
N GLU A 112 15.02 -0.47 7.38
CA GLU A 112 13.93 -0.15 6.45
C GLU A 112 13.63 1.37 6.41
N GLU A 113 13.58 2.02 7.57
CA GLU A 113 13.38 3.48 7.64
C GLU A 113 14.43 4.23 6.81
N THR A 114 15.71 3.88 7.01
CA THR A 114 16.81 4.50 6.30
C THR A 114 16.71 4.25 4.80
N TYR A 115 16.41 3.01 4.41
CA TYR A 115 16.26 2.62 3.02
C TYR A 115 15.10 3.38 2.34
N ILE A 116 13.94 3.42 2.97
CA ILE A 116 12.74 4.10 2.45
C ILE A 116 12.98 5.60 2.28
N ASN A 117 13.62 6.26 3.26
CA ASN A 117 13.92 7.69 3.15
C ASN A 117 14.90 7.99 2.00
N ASN A 118 15.91 7.16 1.82
CA ASN A 118 16.84 7.29 0.68
C ASN A 118 16.13 7.08 -0.66
N PHE A 119 15.27 6.06 -0.74
CA PHE A 119 14.44 5.81 -1.92
C PHE A 119 13.55 7.02 -2.26
N ILE A 120 12.88 7.61 -1.27
CA ILE A 120 12.02 8.80 -1.48
C ILE A 120 12.85 10.00 -1.96
N ASN A 121 14.01 10.23 -1.37
CA ASN A 121 14.92 11.31 -1.79
C ASN A 121 15.34 11.16 -3.25
N ASP A 122 15.63 9.94 -3.69
CA ASP A 122 15.97 9.68 -5.09
C ASP A 122 14.75 9.81 -6.01
N LYS A 123 13.59 9.31 -5.60
CA LYS A 123 12.34 9.45 -6.35
C LYS A 123 11.88 10.88 -6.50
N GLN A 124 12.17 11.77 -5.54
CA GLN A 124 11.80 13.18 -5.63
C GLN A 124 12.30 13.84 -6.92
N LYS A 125 13.42 13.39 -7.44
CA LYS A 125 13.98 13.89 -8.71
C LYS A 125 13.09 13.64 -9.93
N SER A 126 12.15 12.70 -9.84
CA SER A 126 11.22 12.33 -10.90
C SER A 126 9.84 13.00 -10.76
N PHE A 127 9.64 13.82 -9.73
CA PHE A 127 8.39 14.51 -9.46
C PHE A 127 8.60 16.00 -9.38
N GLU A 128 7.79 16.80 -10.08
CA GLU A 128 7.81 18.27 -10.00
C GLU A 128 7.33 18.76 -8.63
N ASN A 129 6.27 18.16 -8.12
CA ASN A 129 5.71 18.47 -6.82
C ASN A 129 6.41 17.68 -5.73
N LYS A 130 6.41 18.24 -4.51
CA LYS A 130 6.98 17.58 -3.35
C LYS A 130 6.26 16.27 -3.04
N ILE A 131 7.00 15.18 -2.89
CA ILE A 131 6.49 13.93 -2.34
C ILE A 131 6.11 14.16 -0.88
N VAL A 132 4.88 13.82 -0.52
CA VAL A 132 4.31 14.00 0.82
C VAL A 132 4.06 12.67 1.54
N THR A 133 4.60 11.59 1.02
CA THR A 133 4.51 10.27 1.66
C THR A 133 5.02 10.32 3.09
N GLN A 134 4.17 9.96 4.04
CA GLN A 134 4.52 9.85 5.44
C GLN A 134 5.29 8.56 5.68
N VAL A 135 6.46 8.63 6.35
CA VAL A 135 7.25 7.45 6.74
C VAL A 135 7.20 7.33 8.25
N LYS A 136 6.63 6.25 8.77
CA LYS A 136 6.46 6.03 10.22
C LYS A 136 6.76 4.58 10.59
N LYS A 137 7.22 4.39 11.84
CA LYS A 137 7.30 3.04 12.40
C LYS A 137 5.89 2.47 12.57
N ILE A 138 5.72 1.20 12.19
CA ILE A 138 4.47 0.50 12.45
C ILE A 138 4.36 0.18 13.94
N GLU A 139 3.25 0.58 14.54
CA GLU A 139 2.91 0.19 15.92
C GLU A 139 1.97 -1.01 15.90
N LYS A 140 0.88 -0.91 15.15
CA LYS A 140 -0.10 -1.98 15.00
C LYS A 140 -0.82 -1.88 13.66
N PHE A 141 -1.09 -3.04 13.06
CA PHE A 141 -1.95 -3.21 11.90
C PHE A 141 -3.24 -3.88 12.34
N PHE A 142 -4.38 -3.31 11.95
CA PHE A 142 -5.71 -3.87 12.19
C PHE A 142 -6.29 -4.30 10.86
N VAL A 143 -6.54 -5.60 10.70
CA VAL A 143 -7.19 -6.14 9.50
C VAL A 143 -8.57 -5.51 9.36
N ALA A 144 -8.91 -5.03 8.16
CA ALA A 144 -10.22 -4.51 7.86
C ALA A 144 -11.26 -5.64 7.79
N GLU A 145 -12.52 -5.25 7.80
CA GLU A 145 -13.66 -6.15 7.73
C GLU A 145 -13.58 -7.05 6.48
N GLU A 146 -14.11 -8.26 6.57
CA GLU A 146 -14.01 -9.29 5.53
C GLU A 146 -14.51 -8.81 4.16
N TYR A 147 -15.57 -7.98 4.13
CA TYR A 147 -16.12 -7.46 2.89
C TYR A 147 -15.19 -6.46 2.16
N HIS A 148 -14.08 -6.05 2.79
CA HIS A 148 -13.04 -5.24 2.15
C HIS A 148 -11.91 -6.09 1.54
N GLN A 149 -11.80 -7.37 1.89
CA GLN A 149 -10.74 -8.24 1.39
C GLN A 149 -11.09 -8.77 -0.01
N ASN A 150 -10.10 -8.84 -0.89
CA ASN A 150 -10.26 -9.26 -2.30
C ASN A 150 -11.36 -8.48 -3.04
N TYR A 151 -11.50 -7.19 -2.71
CA TYR A 151 -12.65 -6.41 -3.13
C TYR A 151 -12.79 -6.32 -4.65
N PHE A 152 -11.70 -6.10 -5.37
CA PHE A 152 -11.72 -5.99 -6.82
C PHE A 152 -12.15 -7.30 -7.50
N GLU A 153 -11.65 -8.45 -7.04
CA GLU A 153 -12.02 -9.76 -7.59
C GLU A 153 -13.51 -10.06 -7.40
N LEU A 154 -14.04 -9.75 -6.21
CA LEU A 154 -15.42 -10.03 -5.84
C LEU A 154 -16.43 -9.00 -6.41
N ASN A 155 -15.96 -7.80 -6.75
CA ASN A 155 -16.81 -6.66 -7.10
C ASN A 155 -16.41 -5.98 -8.42
N SER A 156 -15.79 -6.70 -9.37
CA SER A 156 -15.21 -6.14 -10.58
C SER A 156 -16.20 -5.35 -11.46
N PHE A 157 -17.50 -5.62 -11.33
CA PHE A 157 -18.57 -4.91 -12.05
C PHE A 157 -18.95 -3.55 -11.46
N GLN A 158 -18.55 -3.27 -10.22
CA GLN A 158 -18.85 -2.00 -9.57
C GLN A 158 -18.19 -0.82 -10.33
N PRO A 159 -18.88 0.34 -10.42
CA PRO A 159 -18.37 1.50 -11.15
C PRO A 159 -16.97 1.94 -10.68
N TYR A 160 -16.72 1.96 -9.39
CA TYR A 160 -15.42 2.31 -8.82
C TYR A 160 -14.31 1.36 -9.30
N CYS A 161 -14.57 0.05 -9.31
CA CYS A 161 -13.63 -0.94 -9.81
C CYS A 161 -13.29 -0.71 -11.29
N ARG A 162 -14.28 -0.39 -12.12
CA ARG A 162 -14.11 -0.18 -13.56
C ARG A 162 -13.44 1.15 -13.90
N LEU A 163 -13.78 2.22 -13.17
CA LEU A 163 -13.35 3.59 -13.51
C LEU A 163 -12.08 4.02 -12.77
N VAL A 164 -11.77 3.42 -11.62
CA VAL A 164 -10.62 3.81 -10.78
C VAL A 164 -9.58 2.69 -10.70
N ILE A 165 -9.99 1.48 -10.30
CA ILE A 165 -9.04 0.38 -10.05
C ILE A 165 -8.47 -0.17 -11.35
N LEU A 166 -9.31 -0.49 -12.32
CA LEU A 166 -8.88 -1.11 -13.57
C LEU A 166 -7.88 -0.26 -14.39
N PRO A 167 -8.07 1.06 -14.56
CA PRO A 167 -7.05 1.90 -15.21
C PRO A 167 -5.72 1.90 -14.47
N LYS A 168 -5.73 1.88 -13.13
CA LYS A 168 -4.53 1.82 -12.30
C LYS A 168 -3.79 0.50 -12.50
N LEU A 169 -4.50 -0.64 -12.50
CA LEU A 169 -3.94 -1.95 -12.80
C LEU A 169 -3.27 -1.98 -14.17
N LYS A 170 -3.93 -1.45 -15.20
CA LYS A 170 -3.38 -1.36 -16.56
C LYS A 170 -2.10 -0.54 -16.58
N LYS A 171 -2.07 0.59 -15.88
CA LYS A 171 -0.89 1.46 -15.77
C LYS A 171 0.28 0.71 -15.12
N VAL A 172 0.05 0.06 -13.98
CA VAL A 172 1.08 -0.69 -13.27
C VAL A 172 1.59 -1.84 -14.13
N LYS A 173 0.70 -2.64 -14.71
CA LYS A 173 1.07 -3.77 -15.55
C LYS A 173 1.89 -3.34 -16.78
N SER A 174 1.59 -2.21 -17.40
CA SER A 174 2.37 -1.69 -18.53
C SER A 174 3.77 -1.22 -18.14
N ASN A 175 3.96 -0.74 -16.90
CA ASN A 175 5.27 -0.31 -16.39
C ASN A 175 6.10 -1.49 -15.85
N PHE A 176 5.46 -2.54 -15.39
CA PHE A 176 6.10 -3.69 -14.74
C PHE A 176 5.60 -5.03 -15.30
N PRO A 177 5.70 -5.27 -16.63
CA PRO A 177 5.14 -6.48 -17.25
C PRO A 177 5.76 -7.77 -16.71
N ASN A 178 6.99 -7.73 -16.20
CA ASN A 178 7.72 -8.90 -15.71
C ASN A 178 7.21 -9.43 -14.36
N PHE A 179 6.37 -8.65 -13.65
CA PHE A 179 5.84 -9.03 -12.35
C PHE A 179 4.40 -9.58 -12.38
N TYR A 180 3.80 -9.70 -13.57
CA TYR A 180 2.43 -10.20 -13.75
C TYR A 180 2.37 -11.50 -14.52
#